data_d4e81574f228f1ed664bdeb8d068b8d5
#
_entry.id   d4e81574f228f1ed664bdeb8d068b8d5
#
_cell.length_a   1.000
_cell.length_b   1.000
_cell.length_c   1.000
_cell.angle_alpha   90.00
_cell.angle_beta   90.00
_cell.angle_gamma   90.00
#
_symmetry.space_group_name_H-M   'P 1'
#
loop_
_entity.id
_entity.type
_entity.pdbx_description
1 polymer ?
#
loop_
_entity_poly.entity_id
_entity_poly.type
_entity_poly.pdbx_seq_one_letter_code
_entity_poly.pdbx_strand_id
1 'polypeptide(L)'
;MKKLIKPLCLLTGLLCAPAVLLHAQVDEKLKADIVSTGYVHSPLPLDETKAFETFGLKKKVLETVMLCDMEDFSKWSHKGIGKIGLTDERSKSGKYSLRLEAPAHPEKILGWGLGRGTCMASYDIGGADWEGYNRLKFYIYPTCEGARSIYLNLYVENDGEIKVPDIYGREGYHEINLKNNQWNECFVEMSGLARDKVTKISFAIEVFGKERTMGDSLRFDVDAVELQKVENPETVKGWMPAQNRIIFSTTGYSIESPKSAIVNVEKHGGQFQLKDAATQAIVYTGPVRKEKTGLGEFETIDFSDFKTQGRYVHSSRGCHHLAFLYPSGCVG
;
A
#
# COMPACT_ATOMS: atom_id res chain seq x y z
N MET A 1 -40.33 64.12 26.87
CA MET A 1 -39.24 63.43 27.59
C MET A 1 -38.78 62.29 26.77
N LYS A 2 -37.64 62.40 26.08
CA LYS A 2 -37.02 61.39 25.22
C LYS A 2 -36.09 60.52 26.08
N LYS A 3 -36.27 59.24 26.16
CA LYS A 3 -35.27 58.28 26.68
C LYS A 3 -34.57 57.63 25.55
N LEU A 4 -33.27 57.83 25.41
CA LEU A 4 -32.33 57.15 24.55
C LEU A 4 -32.20 55.73 25.02
N ILE A 5 -32.29 54.82 24.07
CA ILE A 5 -31.83 53.41 24.19
C ILE A 5 -30.55 53.33 23.35
N LYS A 6 -29.43 53.06 24.02
CA LYS A 6 -28.14 52.75 23.38
C LYS A 6 -28.15 51.30 22.95
N PRO A 7 -27.57 50.96 21.78
CA PRO A 7 -27.42 49.57 21.37
C PRO A 7 -26.24 48.93 22.07
N LEU A 8 -26.48 47.76 22.61
CA LEU A 8 -25.46 46.83 23.09
C LEU A 8 -25.04 45.91 21.91
N CYS A 9 -24.04 46.33 21.19
CA CYS A 9 -23.28 45.47 20.27
C CYS A 9 -21.86 45.42 20.76
N LEU A 10 -21.42 44.28 21.22
CA LEU A 10 -20.03 43.75 21.25
C LEU A 10 -19.96 42.67 22.32
N LEU A 11 -20.01 41.40 21.89
CA LEU A 11 -19.26 40.28 22.49
C LEU A 11 -19.63 38.95 21.79
N THR A 12 -19.21 38.80 20.55
CA THR A 12 -19.19 37.47 19.91
C THR A 12 -17.96 37.32 19.00
N GLY A 13 -16.81 37.57 19.56
CA GLY A 13 -15.57 37.50 18.77
C GLY A 13 -14.35 37.00 19.51
N LEU A 14 -14.52 36.07 20.48
CA LEU A 14 -13.33 35.58 21.19
C LEU A 14 -13.50 34.18 21.79
N LEU A 15 -13.89 33.19 20.98
CA LEU A 15 -13.96 31.79 21.46
C LEU A 15 -13.39 30.75 20.48
N CYS A 16 -12.73 31.14 19.37
CA CYS A 16 -12.07 30.20 18.46
C CYS A 16 -10.53 30.16 18.54
N ALA A 17 -9.91 31.02 19.32
CA ALA A 17 -8.44 31.06 19.41
C ALA A 17 -7.77 30.00 20.31
N PRO A 18 -8.38 29.48 21.39
CA PRO A 18 -7.65 28.56 22.29
C PRO A 18 -7.48 27.13 21.74
N ALA A 19 -8.35 26.68 20.84
CA ALA A 19 -8.27 25.31 20.35
C ALA A 19 -7.09 25.08 19.39
N VAL A 20 -6.79 26.06 18.53
CA VAL A 20 -5.66 25.95 17.58
C VAL A 20 -4.32 26.09 18.32
N LEU A 21 -4.25 26.95 19.32
CA LEU A 21 -3.07 27.10 20.17
C LEU A 21 -2.82 25.86 21.05
N LEU A 22 -3.89 25.19 21.50
CA LEU A 22 -3.75 23.97 22.29
C LEU A 22 -3.20 22.81 21.45
N HIS A 23 -3.60 22.66 20.18
CA HIS A 23 -3.04 21.66 19.28
C HIS A 23 -1.57 21.94 18.96
N ALA A 24 -1.22 23.18 18.69
CA ALA A 24 0.18 23.55 18.45
C ALA A 24 1.06 23.31 19.69
N GLN A 25 0.55 23.59 20.90
CA GLN A 25 1.28 23.33 22.15
C GLN A 25 1.43 21.82 22.45
N VAL A 26 0.41 21.01 22.12
CA VAL A 26 0.51 19.55 22.27
C VAL A 26 1.53 18.97 21.30
N ASP A 27 1.56 19.44 20.06
CA ASP A 27 2.55 19.00 19.07
C ASP A 27 3.98 19.38 19.46
N GLU A 28 4.21 20.59 19.94
CA GLU A 28 5.55 21.03 20.38
C GLU A 28 6.00 20.34 21.66
N LYS A 29 5.09 20.06 22.60
CA LYS A 29 5.38 19.28 23.79
C LYS A 29 5.69 17.82 23.43
N LEU A 30 4.92 17.22 22.53
CA LEU A 30 5.16 15.87 22.04
C LEU A 30 6.51 15.79 21.32
N LYS A 31 6.86 16.78 20.50
CA LYS A 31 8.19 16.86 19.86
C LYS A 31 9.31 17.01 20.88
N ALA A 32 9.12 17.85 21.92
CA ALA A 32 10.10 18.03 22.98
C ALA A 32 10.28 16.73 23.81
N ASP A 33 9.20 16.03 24.11
CA ASP A 33 9.25 14.74 24.82
C ASP A 33 9.94 13.66 23.98
N ILE A 34 9.68 13.60 22.69
CA ILE A 34 10.34 12.69 21.74
C ILE A 34 11.85 13.00 21.65
N VAL A 35 12.23 14.27 21.59
CA VAL A 35 13.64 14.69 21.60
C VAL A 35 14.33 14.36 22.93
N SER A 36 13.64 14.56 24.07
CA SER A 36 14.17 14.29 25.40
C SER A 36 14.41 12.80 25.66
N THR A 37 13.65 11.90 25.02
CA THR A 37 13.83 10.44 25.12
C THR A 37 14.96 9.90 24.24
N GLY A 38 15.68 10.77 23.51
CA GLY A 38 16.74 10.36 22.59
C GLY A 38 16.22 9.69 21.31
N TYR A 39 14.92 9.60 21.13
CA TYR A 39 14.30 9.22 19.86
C TYR A 39 14.50 10.36 18.87
N VAL A 40 15.62 10.34 18.19
CA VAL A 40 15.78 11.19 17.03
C VAL A 40 15.05 10.53 15.86
N HIS A 41 13.81 10.87 15.66
CA HIS A 41 13.17 10.69 14.37
C HIS A 41 13.92 11.59 13.38
N SER A 42 14.92 11.03 12.74
CA SER A 42 15.26 11.53 11.42
C SER A 42 14.02 11.24 10.57
N PRO A 43 13.29 12.24 10.05
CA PRO A 43 12.25 11.93 9.10
C PRO A 43 12.93 11.17 7.97
N LEU A 44 12.56 9.90 7.81
CA LEU A 44 12.84 9.22 6.55
C LEU A 44 12.27 10.13 5.48
N PRO A 45 13.04 10.49 4.44
CA PRO A 45 12.50 11.34 3.39
C PRO A 45 11.19 10.69 2.91
N LEU A 46 10.07 11.40 3.07
CA LEU A 46 8.74 10.93 2.69
C LEU A 46 8.64 10.52 1.22
N ASP A 47 9.62 10.89 0.40
CA ASP A 47 9.76 10.45 -0.98
C ASP A 47 10.05 8.95 -1.14
N GLU A 48 10.50 8.25 -0.10
CA GLU A 48 10.68 6.80 -0.17
C GLU A 48 9.35 6.04 -0.17
N THR A 49 8.30 6.57 0.46
CA THR A 49 6.95 5.99 0.38
C THR A 49 6.34 6.15 -1.00
N LYS A 50 6.60 7.27 -1.69
CA LYS A 50 6.21 7.46 -3.09
C LYS A 50 6.94 6.53 -4.04
N ALA A 51 8.18 6.16 -3.74
CA ALA A 51 8.95 5.24 -4.57
C ALA A 51 8.29 3.84 -4.61
N PHE A 52 7.65 3.40 -3.52
CA PHE A 52 6.92 2.12 -3.47
C PHE A 52 5.63 2.19 -4.29
N GLU A 53 4.81 3.23 -4.12
CA GLU A 53 3.60 3.45 -4.92
C GLU A 53 3.92 3.58 -6.43
N THR A 54 5.04 4.18 -6.78
CA THR A 54 5.43 4.40 -8.19
C THR A 54 6.24 3.25 -8.78
N PHE A 55 6.70 2.30 -7.96
CA PHE A 55 7.55 1.20 -8.43
C PHE A 55 6.80 0.29 -9.42
N GLY A 56 5.56 -0.08 -9.12
CA GLY A 56 4.71 -0.83 -10.06
C GLY A 56 4.42 -0.06 -11.35
N LEU A 57 4.29 1.28 -11.27
CA LEU A 57 4.04 2.16 -12.41
C LEU A 57 5.25 2.29 -13.36
N LYS A 58 6.47 2.15 -12.85
CA LYS A 58 7.71 2.38 -13.62
C LYS A 58 8.17 1.17 -14.42
N LYS A 59 7.54 0.01 -14.24
CA LYS A 59 7.87 -1.16 -15.06
C LYS A 59 7.51 -0.89 -16.53
N LYS A 60 8.44 -1.20 -17.43
CA LYS A 60 8.18 -1.06 -18.87
C LYS A 60 7.11 -2.06 -19.29
N VAL A 61 6.05 -1.57 -19.87
CA VAL A 61 4.99 -2.37 -20.45
C VAL A 61 5.42 -2.83 -21.83
N LEU A 62 5.42 -4.13 -22.06
CA LEU A 62 5.80 -4.76 -23.34
C LEU A 62 4.57 -5.01 -24.21
N GLU A 63 3.44 -5.36 -23.57
CA GLU A 63 2.18 -5.67 -24.24
C GLU A 63 1.01 -5.32 -23.34
N THR A 64 -0.10 -4.88 -23.93
CA THR A 64 -1.36 -4.60 -23.24
C THR A 64 -2.52 -5.14 -24.06
N VAL A 65 -3.44 -5.84 -23.38
CA VAL A 65 -4.71 -6.32 -23.96
C VAL A 65 -5.85 -5.78 -23.08
N MET A 66 -6.80 -5.10 -23.68
CA MET A 66 -8.04 -4.68 -23.01
C MET A 66 -8.89 -5.92 -22.77
N LEU A 67 -9.18 -6.25 -21.51
CA LEU A 67 -10.11 -7.31 -21.14
C LEU A 67 -11.54 -6.83 -21.11
N CYS A 68 -11.76 -5.66 -20.53
CA CYS A 68 -13.08 -5.07 -20.41
C CYS A 68 -12.96 -3.54 -20.32
N ASP A 69 -13.61 -2.87 -21.27
CA ASP A 69 -13.71 -1.40 -21.36
C ASP A 69 -14.98 -0.84 -20.72
N MET A 70 -15.78 -1.70 -20.08
CA MET A 70 -17.08 -1.41 -19.45
C MET A 70 -18.17 -0.89 -20.39
N GLU A 71 -18.03 -1.06 -21.69
CA GLU A 71 -19.07 -0.66 -22.66
C GLU A 71 -20.13 -1.76 -22.88
N ASP A 72 -19.85 -3.00 -22.47
CA ASP A 72 -20.76 -4.14 -22.53
C ASP A 72 -20.95 -4.80 -21.16
N PHE A 73 -22.21 -4.87 -20.71
CA PHE A 73 -22.57 -5.49 -19.43
C PHE A 73 -22.88 -6.99 -19.53
N SER A 74 -22.95 -7.56 -20.72
CA SER A 74 -23.48 -8.92 -20.94
C SER A 74 -22.69 -10.05 -20.24
N LYS A 75 -21.40 -9.84 -20.01
CA LYS A 75 -20.52 -10.81 -19.32
C LYS A 75 -20.44 -10.60 -17.81
N TRP A 76 -21.11 -9.59 -17.28
CA TRP A 76 -21.12 -9.30 -15.86
C TRP A 76 -22.27 -10.00 -15.14
N SER A 77 -21.98 -10.53 -13.98
CA SER A 77 -22.98 -11.12 -13.08
C SER A 77 -22.81 -10.57 -11.67
N HIS A 78 -23.95 -10.49 -10.94
CA HIS A 78 -24.00 -10.00 -9.56
C HIS A 78 -24.24 -11.14 -8.58
N LYS A 79 -23.57 -11.07 -7.43
CA LYS A 79 -23.82 -11.96 -6.29
C LYS A 79 -23.79 -11.17 -4.97
N GLY A 80 -24.73 -11.48 -4.08
CA GLY A 80 -24.74 -10.94 -2.73
C GLY A 80 -25.68 -9.76 -2.53
N ILE A 81 -25.29 -8.82 -1.66
CA ILE A 81 -26.08 -7.63 -1.34
C ILE A 81 -25.84 -6.49 -2.33
N GLY A 82 -26.74 -5.52 -2.34
CA GLY A 82 -26.58 -4.33 -3.18
C GLY A 82 -26.88 -4.60 -4.64
N LYS A 83 -26.22 -3.88 -5.53
CA LYS A 83 -26.44 -3.96 -6.99
C LYS A 83 -25.17 -3.62 -7.76
N ILE A 84 -25.14 -4.04 -9.02
CA ILE A 84 -24.13 -3.63 -10.00
C ILE A 84 -24.83 -3.10 -11.27
N GLY A 85 -24.12 -2.31 -12.04
CA GLY A 85 -24.63 -1.81 -13.33
C GLY A 85 -23.63 -0.86 -13.99
N LEU A 86 -23.85 -0.55 -15.26
CA LEU A 86 -23.10 0.50 -15.93
C LEU A 86 -23.57 1.89 -15.45
N THR A 87 -22.64 2.82 -15.36
CA THR A 87 -22.90 4.22 -15.06
C THR A 87 -22.13 5.12 -16.01
N ASP A 88 -22.77 6.21 -16.44
CA ASP A 88 -22.16 7.29 -17.24
C ASP A 88 -21.83 8.54 -16.41
N GLU A 89 -22.02 8.49 -15.10
CA GLU A 89 -21.65 9.62 -14.23
C GLU A 89 -20.15 9.93 -14.29
N ARG A 90 -19.33 8.90 -14.47
CA ARG A 90 -17.89 9.01 -14.67
C ARG A 90 -17.32 7.76 -15.34
N SER A 91 -16.34 7.98 -16.20
CA SER A 91 -15.55 6.92 -16.80
C SER A 91 -14.07 7.32 -16.83
N LYS A 92 -13.19 6.36 -16.93
CA LYS A 92 -11.77 6.58 -17.17
C LYS A 92 -11.44 6.43 -18.63
N SER A 93 -12.18 5.55 -19.31
CA SER A 93 -12.11 5.26 -20.74
C SER A 93 -13.53 5.07 -21.28
N GLY A 94 -13.76 5.41 -22.55
CA GLY A 94 -15.08 5.25 -23.13
C GLY A 94 -16.18 6.10 -22.48
N LYS A 95 -17.40 5.55 -22.44
CA LYS A 95 -18.58 6.24 -21.92
C LYS A 95 -18.99 5.77 -20.53
N TYR A 96 -18.81 4.50 -20.22
CA TYR A 96 -19.33 3.88 -19.03
C TYR A 96 -18.20 3.38 -18.11
N SER A 97 -18.52 3.22 -16.83
CA SER A 97 -17.80 2.41 -15.87
C SER A 97 -18.74 1.44 -15.19
N LEU A 98 -18.22 0.36 -14.60
CA LEU A 98 -18.98 -0.59 -13.82
C LEU A 98 -19.15 -0.07 -12.39
N ARG A 99 -20.36 0.21 -11.98
CA ARG A 99 -20.68 0.58 -10.59
C ARG A 99 -21.05 -0.61 -9.76
N LEU A 100 -20.38 -0.79 -8.61
CA LEU A 100 -20.82 -1.62 -7.51
C LEU A 100 -21.37 -0.69 -6.43
N GLU A 101 -22.57 -0.97 -5.92
CA GLU A 101 -23.19 -0.21 -4.83
C GLU A 101 -23.72 -1.18 -3.77
N ALA A 102 -23.20 -1.06 -2.55
CA ALA A 102 -23.60 -1.86 -1.41
C ALA A 102 -24.20 -0.98 -0.32
N PRO A 103 -25.26 -1.42 0.41
CA PRO A 103 -25.72 -0.72 1.59
C PRO A 103 -24.61 -0.71 2.65
N ALA A 104 -24.39 0.43 3.28
CA ALA A 104 -23.39 0.58 4.33
C ALA A 104 -23.75 -0.19 5.61
N HIS A 105 -25.05 -0.43 5.80
CA HIS A 105 -25.64 -1.06 6.98
C HIS A 105 -26.56 -2.21 6.57
N PRO A 106 -26.01 -3.38 6.19
CA PRO A 106 -26.84 -4.51 5.79
C PRO A 106 -27.65 -5.02 6.96
N GLU A 107 -28.91 -5.42 6.68
CA GLU A 107 -29.85 -5.91 7.70
C GLU A 107 -29.41 -7.22 8.33
N LYS A 108 -28.66 -8.05 7.62
CA LYS A 108 -28.21 -9.35 8.12
C LYS A 108 -27.11 -9.15 9.17
N ILE A 109 -27.48 -9.34 10.42
CA ILE A 109 -26.57 -9.31 11.56
C ILE A 109 -26.01 -10.72 11.77
N LEU A 110 -24.68 -10.86 11.73
CA LEU A 110 -23.99 -12.08 12.13
C LEU A 110 -23.72 -12.06 13.63
N GLY A 111 -23.40 -13.21 14.23
CA GLY A 111 -23.34 -13.45 15.67
C GLY A 111 -22.46 -12.51 16.52
N TRP A 112 -21.82 -11.52 15.93
CA TRP A 112 -21.02 -10.48 16.60
C TRP A 112 -21.73 -9.12 16.66
N GLY A 113 -23.02 -9.07 16.31
CA GLY A 113 -23.82 -7.84 16.35
C GLY A 113 -23.54 -6.83 15.24
N LEU A 114 -22.69 -7.16 14.26
CA LEU A 114 -22.37 -6.31 13.11
C LEU A 114 -23.07 -6.83 11.85
N GLY A 115 -23.64 -5.93 11.09
CA GLY A 115 -24.17 -6.24 9.76
C GLY A 115 -23.01 -6.60 8.82
N ARG A 116 -23.13 -7.73 8.13
CA ARG A 116 -22.13 -8.21 7.19
C ARG A 116 -22.76 -8.61 5.86
N GLY A 117 -22.09 -8.27 4.77
CA GLY A 117 -22.50 -8.69 3.44
C GLY A 117 -21.43 -8.41 2.40
N THR A 118 -21.56 -9.07 1.26
CA THR A 118 -20.65 -8.88 0.12
C THR A 118 -21.47 -8.50 -1.10
N CYS A 119 -21.09 -7.42 -1.77
CA CYS A 119 -21.55 -7.06 -3.12
C CYS A 119 -20.46 -7.42 -4.11
N MET A 120 -20.71 -8.39 -4.96
CA MET A 120 -19.70 -8.92 -5.89
C MET A 120 -20.17 -8.77 -7.33
N ALA A 121 -19.31 -8.22 -8.16
CA ALA A 121 -19.41 -8.16 -9.61
C ALA A 121 -18.40 -9.13 -10.23
N SER A 122 -18.85 -10.08 -11.01
CA SER A 122 -18.01 -11.09 -11.65
C SER A 122 -18.08 -10.99 -13.17
N TYR A 123 -16.92 -10.93 -13.82
CA TYR A 123 -16.76 -10.92 -15.26
C TYR A 123 -16.32 -12.29 -15.76
N ASP A 124 -17.06 -12.84 -16.71
CA ASP A 124 -16.75 -14.16 -17.29
C ASP A 124 -15.61 -14.02 -18.31
N ILE A 125 -14.53 -14.78 -18.07
CA ILE A 125 -13.34 -14.85 -18.93
C ILE A 125 -13.40 -16.07 -19.87
N GLY A 126 -14.20 -17.10 -19.53
CA GLY A 126 -14.39 -18.27 -20.38
C GLY A 126 -13.24 -19.27 -20.38
N GLY A 127 -12.35 -19.24 -19.41
CA GLY A 127 -11.24 -20.21 -19.31
C GLY A 127 -10.03 -19.88 -20.20
N ALA A 128 -9.66 -18.62 -20.28
CA ALA A 128 -8.52 -18.16 -21.06
C ALA A 128 -7.19 -18.44 -20.37
N ASP A 129 -6.16 -18.78 -21.16
CA ASP A 129 -4.78 -18.86 -20.72
C ASP A 129 -4.15 -17.46 -20.66
N TRP A 130 -3.67 -17.11 -19.45
CA TRP A 130 -3.02 -15.84 -19.16
C TRP A 130 -1.54 -15.97 -18.81
N GLU A 131 -0.92 -17.12 -19.02
CA GLU A 131 0.49 -17.32 -18.68
C GLU A 131 1.43 -16.36 -19.40
N GLY A 132 1.05 -15.90 -20.59
CA GLY A 132 1.78 -14.88 -21.34
C GLY A 132 1.80 -13.47 -20.71
N TYR A 133 0.92 -13.23 -19.74
CA TYR A 133 0.75 -11.94 -19.04
C TYR A 133 1.13 -12.08 -17.57
N ASN A 134 1.55 -10.99 -16.96
CA ASN A 134 2.05 -11.00 -15.59
C ASN A 134 1.50 -9.90 -14.70
N ARG A 135 0.63 -9.03 -15.24
CA ARG A 135 -0.01 -7.94 -14.48
C ARG A 135 -1.44 -7.67 -14.97
N LEU A 136 -2.36 -7.48 -14.01
CA LEU A 136 -3.64 -6.82 -14.23
C LEU A 136 -3.50 -5.34 -13.89
N LYS A 137 -4.08 -4.49 -14.73
CA LYS A 137 -4.22 -3.06 -14.51
C LYS A 137 -5.67 -2.66 -14.66
N PHE A 138 -6.16 -1.76 -13.81
CA PHE A 138 -7.52 -1.24 -13.87
C PHE A 138 -7.61 0.06 -13.07
N TYR A 139 -8.77 0.71 -13.15
CA TYR A 139 -9.02 1.93 -12.39
C TYR A 139 -10.23 1.74 -11.48
N ILE A 140 -10.16 2.33 -10.27
CA ILE A 140 -11.26 2.32 -9.31
C ILE A 140 -11.49 3.73 -8.77
N TYR A 141 -12.75 4.17 -8.76
CA TYR A 141 -13.18 5.41 -8.12
C TYR A 141 -14.13 5.08 -6.97
N PRO A 142 -13.68 5.10 -5.70
CA PRO A 142 -14.56 4.92 -4.56
C PRO A 142 -15.30 6.19 -4.19
N THR A 143 -16.55 6.04 -3.72
CA THR A 143 -17.35 7.08 -3.07
C THR A 143 -17.90 6.49 -1.78
N CYS A 144 -17.19 6.74 -0.68
CA CYS A 144 -17.46 6.17 0.64
C CYS A 144 -17.37 7.28 1.68
N GLU A 145 -18.49 7.91 2.01
CA GLU A 145 -18.53 9.07 2.91
C GLU A 145 -18.01 8.71 4.30
N GLY A 146 -17.03 9.49 4.80
CA GLY A 146 -16.48 9.34 6.15
C GLY A 146 -15.78 8.01 6.44
N ALA A 147 -15.52 7.18 5.42
CA ALA A 147 -14.87 5.90 5.61
C ALA A 147 -13.41 6.08 6.04
N ARG A 148 -12.99 5.33 7.06
CA ARG A 148 -11.61 5.33 7.58
C ARG A 148 -10.68 4.46 6.76
N SER A 149 -11.21 3.35 6.23
CA SER A 149 -10.47 2.42 5.38
C SER A 149 -11.32 2.15 4.14
N ILE A 150 -10.72 2.31 2.98
CA ILE A 150 -11.41 2.13 1.71
C ILE A 150 -10.59 1.12 0.91
N TYR A 151 -11.20 -0.02 0.65
CA TYR A 151 -10.62 -1.08 -0.15
C TYR A 151 -11.68 -1.81 -0.96
N LEU A 152 -11.23 -2.42 -2.03
CA LEU A 152 -12.02 -3.32 -2.86
C LEU A 152 -11.25 -4.65 -2.96
N ASN A 153 -11.97 -5.74 -2.95
CA ASN A 153 -11.37 -7.05 -3.13
C ASN A 153 -11.43 -7.45 -4.60
N LEU A 154 -10.33 -7.98 -5.11
CA LEU A 154 -10.24 -8.61 -6.42
C LEU A 154 -10.03 -10.12 -6.22
N TYR A 155 -10.75 -10.92 -7.00
CA TYR A 155 -10.57 -12.36 -7.09
C TYR A 155 -10.27 -12.73 -8.54
N VAL A 156 -9.27 -13.60 -8.73
CA VAL A 156 -8.96 -14.24 -10.01
C VAL A 156 -9.20 -15.73 -9.83
N GLU A 157 -10.18 -16.27 -10.51
CA GLU A 157 -10.53 -17.69 -10.42
C GLU A 157 -9.88 -18.45 -11.59
N ASN A 158 -9.14 -19.51 -11.26
CA ASN A 158 -8.46 -20.38 -12.23
C ASN A 158 -8.93 -21.83 -12.07
N ASP A 159 -9.33 -22.49 -13.17
CA ASP A 159 -9.76 -23.89 -13.24
C ASP A 159 -8.81 -24.72 -14.13
N GLY A 160 -7.54 -24.36 -14.13
CA GLY A 160 -6.50 -25.07 -14.86
C GLY A 160 -5.86 -26.21 -14.07
N GLU A 161 -4.79 -26.75 -14.64
CA GLU A 161 -4.01 -27.83 -14.02
C GLU A 161 -3.04 -27.28 -12.96
N ILE A 162 -2.55 -26.05 -13.16
CA ILE A 162 -1.63 -25.40 -12.24
C ILE A 162 -2.37 -25.01 -10.97
N LYS A 163 -1.86 -25.48 -9.84
CA LYS A 163 -2.38 -25.11 -8.51
C LYS A 163 -1.29 -24.44 -7.70
N VAL A 164 -1.66 -23.33 -7.05
CA VAL A 164 -0.79 -22.63 -6.11
C VAL A 164 -1.32 -22.93 -4.72
N PRO A 165 -0.62 -23.71 -3.89
CA PRO A 165 -1.10 -24.04 -2.56
C PRO A 165 -1.23 -22.79 -1.68
N ASP A 166 -2.41 -22.54 -1.12
CA ASP A 166 -2.67 -21.60 -0.04
C ASP A 166 -3.48 -22.31 1.03
N ILE A 167 -2.95 -22.41 2.25
CA ILE A 167 -3.60 -23.07 3.39
C ILE A 167 -4.94 -22.41 3.77
N TYR A 168 -5.19 -21.20 3.31
CA TYR A 168 -6.44 -20.46 3.54
C TYR A 168 -7.37 -20.43 2.31
N GLY A 169 -7.01 -21.08 1.21
CA GLY A 169 -7.79 -21.09 -0.04
C GLY A 169 -8.00 -19.70 -0.64
N ARG A 170 -6.98 -18.84 -0.57
CA ARG A 170 -7.04 -17.45 -1.02
C ARG A 170 -6.27 -17.19 -2.31
N GLU A 171 -5.92 -18.22 -3.05
CA GLU A 171 -5.31 -18.06 -4.36
C GLU A 171 -6.14 -17.10 -5.21
N GLY A 172 -5.47 -16.12 -5.80
CA GLY A 172 -6.12 -15.09 -6.61
C GLY A 172 -6.88 -14.01 -5.86
N TYR A 173 -6.87 -14.00 -4.52
CA TYR A 173 -7.45 -12.94 -3.70
C TYR A 173 -6.46 -11.80 -3.49
N HIS A 174 -6.93 -10.57 -3.72
CA HIS A 174 -6.19 -9.34 -3.47
C HIS A 174 -7.08 -8.28 -2.83
N GLU A 175 -6.59 -7.65 -1.77
CA GLU A 175 -7.19 -6.45 -1.19
C GLU A 175 -6.48 -5.21 -1.72
N ILE A 176 -7.24 -4.29 -2.28
CA ILE A 176 -6.71 -3.10 -2.94
C ILE A 176 -7.13 -1.88 -2.13
N ASN A 177 -6.16 -1.24 -1.48
CA ASN A 177 -6.37 -0.01 -0.71
C ASN A 177 -6.52 1.19 -1.65
N LEU A 178 -7.48 2.06 -1.36
CA LEU A 178 -7.93 3.10 -2.26
C LEU A 178 -8.02 4.47 -1.57
N LYS A 179 -7.80 5.52 -2.34
CA LYS A 179 -8.07 6.91 -1.95
C LYS A 179 -9.47 7.30 -2.41
N ASN A 180 -10.26 7.87 -1.48
CA ASN A 180 -11.66 8.25 -1.73
C ASN A 180 -11.79 9.41 -2.72
N ASN A 181 -12.92 9.43 -3.45
CA ASN A 181 -13.33 10.52 -4.35
C ASN A 181 -12.30 10.86 -5.45
N GLN A 182 -11.55 9.88 -5.90
CA GLN A 182 -10.63 10.03 -7.04
C GLN A 182 -10.42 8.70 -7.75
N TRP A 183 -10.01 8.75 -9.02
CA TRP A 183 -9.54 7.58 -9.73
C TRP A 183 -8.22 7.09 -9.15
N ASN A 184 -8.20 5.83 -8.75
CA ASN A 184 -6.99 5.11 -8.35
C ASN A 184 -6.57 4.22 -9.51
N GLU A 185 -5.34 4.36 -9.96
CA GLU A 185 -4.73 3.43 -10.89
C GLU A 185 -4.21 2.23 -10.10
N CYS A 186 -4.74 1.05 -10.39
CA CYS A 186 -4.51 -0.15 -9.62
C CYS A 186 -3.76 -1.19 -10.46
N PHE A 187 -2.84 -1.91 -9.81
CA PHE A 187 -2.07 -3.00 -10.40
C PHE A 187 -2.11 -4.21 -9.51
N VAL A 188 -2.20 -5.38 -10.12
CA VAL A 188 -2.00 -6.66 -9.46
C VAL A 188 -1.01 -7.48 -10.26
N GLU A 189 0.14 -7.74 -9.65
CA GLU A 189 1.17 -8.62 -10.21
C GLU A 189 0.71 -10.08 -10.08
N MET A 190 0.74 -10.82 -11.18
CA MET A 190 0.13 -12.15 -11.27
C MET A 190 1.13 -13.28 -11.47
N SER A 191 2.42 -13.00 -11.52
CA SER A 191 3.44 -14.03 -11.81
C SER A 191 3.42 -15.22 -10.84
N GLY A 192 2.97 -14.99 -9.60
CA GLY A 192 2.81 -16.01 -8.58
C GLY A 192 1.45 -16.72 -8.57
N LEU A 193 0.50 -16.34 -9.43
CA LEU A 193 -0.82 -16.94 -9.49
C LEU A 193 -0.89 -18.04 -10.54
N ALA A 194 -1.69 -19.07 -10.28
CA ALA A 194 -2.14 -20.00 -11.30
C ALA A 194 -3.07 -19.26 -12.27
N ARG A 195 -2.79 -19.32 -13.57
CA ARG A 195 -3.52 -18.57 -14.59
C ARG A 195 -3.51 -19.24 -15.97
N ASP A 196 -3.32 -20.55 -15.96
CA ASP A 196 -3.36 -21.39 -17.16
C ASP A 196 -4.77 -21.60 -17.73
N LYS A 197 -5.82 -21.33 -16.90
CA LYS A 197 -7.23 -21.39 -17.33
C LYS A 197 -8.08 -20.47 -16.46
N VAL A 198 -7.94 -19.17 -16.66
CA VAL A 198 -8.70 -18.17 -15.90
C VAL A 198 -10.15 -18.17 -16.35
N THR A 199 -11.05 -18.46 -15.43
CA THR A 199 -12.50 -18.53 -15.71
C THR A 199 -13.20 -17.23 -15.42
N LYS A 200 -12.74 -16.47 -14.40
CA LYS A 200 -13.45 -15.31 -13.92
C LYS A 200 -12.54 -14.34 -13.19
N ILE A 201 -12.84 -13.05 -13.29
CA ILE A 201 -12.39 -12.03 -12.35
C ILE A 201 -13.60 -11.43 -11.61
N SER A 202 -13.42 -11.11 -10.34
CA SER A 202 -14.51 -10.54 -9.54
C SER A 202 -14.02 -9.39 -8.69
N PHE A 203 -14.78 -8.29 -8.69
CA PHE A 203 -14.60 -7.17 -7.77
C PHE A 203 -15.65 -7.27 -6.67
N ALA A 204 -15.25 -7.08 -5.42
CA ALA A 204 -16.18 -7.25 -4.30
C ALA A 204 -16.01 -6.19 -3.23
N ILE A 205 -17.14 -5.61 -2.82
CA ILE A 205 -17.24 -4.78 -1.62
C ILE A 205 -17.62 -5.70 -0.47
N GLU A 206 -16.77 -5.76 0.56
CA GLU A 206 -17.16 -6.40 1.82
C GLU A 206 -17.61 -5.34 2.83
N VAL A 207 -18.81 -5.56 3.40
CA VAL A 207 -19.40 -4.67 4.39
C VAL A 207 -19.38 -5.36 5.75
N PHE A 208 -18.76 -4.71 6.74
CA PHE A 208 -18.60 -5.23 8.10
C PHE A 208 -19.34 -4.42 9.17
N GLY A 209 -20.15 -3.42 8.80
CA GLY A 209 -20.91 -2.59 9.72
C GLY A 209 -20.71 -1.09 9.50
N LYS A 210 -21.17 -0.31 10.48
CA LYS A 210 -21.22 1.17 10.38
C LYS A 210 -19.87 1.88 10.34
N GLU A 211 -18.83 1.22 10.79
CA GLU A 211 -17.52 1.88 10.92
C GLU A 211 -16.83 2.15 9.58
N ARG A 212 -17.30 1.57 8.49
CA ARG A 212 -16.68 1.73 7.16
C ARG A 212 -17.08 3.01 6.44
N THR A 213 -18.27 3.51 6.71
CA THR A 213 -18.75 4.77 6.12
C THR A 213 -19.79 5.42 7.02
N MET A 214 -19.92 6.75 6.90
CA MET A 214 -20.98 7.53 7.52
C MET A 214 -22.20 7.66 6.60
N GLY A 215 -22.06 7.36 5.31
CA GLY A 215 -23.16 7.38 4.34
C GLY A 215 -23.99 6.10 4.36
N ASP A 216 -25.09 6.12 3.61
CA ASP A 216 -26.01 4.97 3.51
C ASP A 216 -25.50 3.87 2.59
N SER A 217 -24.55 4.17 1.71
CA SER A 217 -24.00 3.23 0.75
C SER A 217 -22.49 3.41 0.53
N LEU A 218 -21.87 2.31 0.12
CA LEU A 218 -20.52 2.26 -0.42
C LEU A 218 -20.64 2.11 -1.94
N ARG A 219 -19.99 2.97 -2.70
CA ARG A 219 -19.98 2.93 -4.16
C ARG A 219 -18.56 2.87 -4.68
N PHE A 220 -18.34 1.99 -5.67
CA PHE A 220 -17.08 1.86 -6.37
C PHE A 220 -17.36 1.76 -7.87
N ASP A 221 -16.77 2.66 -8.65
CA ASP A 221 -16.81 2.60 -10.09
C ASP A 221 -15.49 2.00 -10.58
N VAL A 222 -15.55 0.92 -11.32
CA VAL A 222 -14.40 0.19 -11.89
C VAL A 222 -14.37 0.40 -13.39
N ASP A 223 -13.18 0.59 -13.97
CA ASP A 223 -13.04 0.85 -15.40
C ASP A 223 -11.71 0.36 -15.97
N ALA A 224 -11.69 0.15 -17.30
CA ALA A 224 -10.52 -0.15 -18.11
C ALA A 224 -9.65 -1.26 -17.53
N VAL A 225 -10.20 -2.48 -17.48
CA VAL A 225 -9.45 -3.66 -17.02
C VAL A 225 -8.58 -4.18 -18.15
N GLU A 226 -7.27 -4.19 -17.92
CA GLU A 226 -6.24 -4.56 -18.88
C GLU A 226 -5.39 -5.72 -18.37
N LEU A 227 -5.04 -6.64 -19.27
CA LEU A 227 -3.91 -7.55 -19.08
C LEU A 227 -2.64 -6.91 -19.60
N GLN A 228 -1.56 -7.01 -18.85
CA GLN A 228 -0.28 -6.48 -19.24
C GLN A 228 0.84 -7.51 -19.09
N LYS A 229 1.77 -7.47 -20.04
CA LYS A 229 3.09 -8.07 -19.94
C LYS A 229 4.08 -6.96 -19.63
N VAL A 230 4.72 -7.03 -18.46
CA VAL A 230 5.72 -6.04 -18.03
C VAL A 230 7.10 -6.68 -17.92
N GLU A 231 8.14 -5.87 -18.06
CA GLU A 231 9.51 -6.27 -17.75
C GLU A 231 9.67 -6.53 -16.25
N ASN A 232 10.54 -7.46 -15.90
CA ASN A 232 10.88 -7.81 -14.54
C ASN A 232 9.64 -8.08 -13.67
N PRO A 233 8.80 -9.06 -14.04
CA PRO A 233 7.66 -9.43 -13.23
C PRO A 233 8.11 -9.91 -11.85
N GLU A 234 7.30 -9.67 -10.83
CA GLU A 234 7.53 -10.28 -9.54
C GLU A 234 7.33 -11.79 -9.64
N THR A 235 8.41 -12.53 -9.47
CA THR A 235 8.39 -14.00 -9.57
C THR A 235 8.42 -14.68 -8.21
N VAL A 236 8.49 -13.92 -7.14
CA VAL A 236 8.74 -14.46 -5.80
C VAL A 236 7.47 -14.52 -4.97
N LYS A 237 7.25 -15.70 -4.42
CA LYS A 237 6.28 -15.93 -3.35
C LYS A 237 6.96 -15.60 -2.02
N GLY A 238 6.41 -14.66 -1.29
CA GLY A 238 6.91 -14.26 0.01
C GLY A 238 7.52 -12.86 0.02
N TRP A 239 8.34 -12.60 1.04
CA TRP A 239 8.98 -11.30 1.20
C TRP A 239 10.14 -11.13 0.22
N MET A 240 10.20 -9.99 -0.44
CA MET A 240 11.33 -9.59 -1.29
C MET A 240 11.86 -8.22 -0.86
N PRO A 241 13.17 -8.05 -0.84
CA PRO A 241 13.76 -6.73 -0.67
C PRO A 241 13.45 -5.85 -1.89
N ALA A 242 13.09 -4.58 -1.65
CA ALA A 242 12.87 -3.61 -2.73
C ALA A 242 14.12 -3.44 -3.60
N GLN A 243 13.94 -3.34 -4.92
CA GLN A 243 15.04 -3.17 -5.86
C GLN A 243 15.80 -1.86 -5.61
N ASN A 244 17.12 -1.90 -5.83
CA ASN A 244 18.03 -0.79 -5.64
C ASN A 244 18.00 -0.23 -4.20
N ARG A 245 17.81 -1.11 -3.22
CA ARG A 245 17.75 -0.76 -1.80
C ARG A 245 18.71 -1.61 -0.97
N ILE A 246 19.13 -1.01 0.13
CA ILE A 246 19.72 -1.72 1.25
C ILE A 246 18.69 -1.74 2.36
N ILE A 247 18.26 -2.93 2.77
CA ILE A 247 17.23 -3.12 3.79
C ILE A 247 17.91 -3.40 5.12
N PHE A 248 17.65 -2.57 6.11
CA PHE A 248 18.27 -2.60 7.43
C PHE A 248 17.24 -2.26 8.52
N SER A 249 17.64 -2.40 9.78
CA SER A 249 16.78 -2.03 10.91
C SER A 249 16.61 -0.51 10.99
N THR A 250 15.39 -0.03 10.82
CA THR A 250 15.06 1.41 10.94
C THR A 250 15.15 1.92 12.38
N THR A 251 15.07 1.03 13.37
CA THR A 251 15.28 1.36 14.79
C THR A 251 16.76 1.39 15.15
N GLY A 252 17.64 1.05 14.20
CA GLY A 252 19.09 1.00 14.43
C GLY A 252 19.59 -0.35 14.96
N TYR A 253 20.81 -0.35 15.44
CA TYR A 253 21.51 -1.53 15.96
C TYR A 253 22.22 -1.20 17.25
N SER A 254 22.20 -2.14 18.22
CA SER A 254 23.12 -2.07 19.35
C SER A 254 24.56 -2.34 18.87
N ILE A 255 25.52 -1.61 19.40
CA ILE A 255 26.93 -1.76 19.02
C ILE A 255 27.50 -3.16 19.34
N GLU A 256 26.93 -3.85 20.32
CA GLU A 256 27.36 -5.18 20.72
C GLU A 256 26.60 -6.33 20.03
N SER A 257 25.46 -6.02 19.40
CA SER A 257 24.65 -7.03 18.71
C SER A 257 25.21 -7.38 17.33
N PRO A 258 24.86 -8.54 16.78
CA PRO A 258 25.01 -8.80 15.35
C PRO A 258 24.30 -7.73 14.54
N LYS A 259 24.97 -7.25 13.50
CA LYS A 259 24.50 -6.18 12.63
C LYS A 259 24.60 -6.59 11.19
N SER A 260 23.44 -6.77 10.55
CA SER A 260 23.38 -7.14 9.15
C SER A 260 22.33 -6.33 8.40
N ALA A 261 22.48 -6.25 7.10
CA ALA A 261 21.48 -5.69 6.19
C ALA A 261 21.44 -6.51 4.91
N ILE A 262 20.32 -6.43 4.20
CA ILE A 262 20.12 -7.10 2.91
C ILE A 262 20.36 -6.10 1.81
N VAL A 263 21.12 -6.49 0.79
CA VAL A 263 21.42 -5.67 -0.37
C VAL A 263 20.64 -6.20 -1.57
N ASN A 264 19.84 -5.34 -2.18
CA ASN A 264 19.17 -5.63 -3.44
C ASN A 264 19.54 -4.55 -4.48
N VAL A 265 20.82 -4.52 -4.85
CA VAL A 265 21.40 -3.55 -5.78
C VAL A 265 22.13 -4.29 -6.89
N GLU A 266 21.71 -4.12 -8.14
CA GLU A 266 22.22 -4.89 -9.28
C GLU A 266 23.75 -4.81 -9.47
N LYS A 267 24.39 -3.71 -9.08
CA LYS A 267 25.82 -3.45 -9.33
C LYS A 267 26.53 -2.93 -8.09
N HIS A 268 26.61 -3.74 -7.04
CA HIS A 268 27.31 -3.33 -5.80
C HIS A 268 28.83 -3.55 -5.81
N GLY A 269 29.39 -4.25 -6.81
CA GLY A 269 30.83 -4.48 -6.91
C GLY A 269 31.42 -5.40 -5.84
N GLY A 270 30.59 -6.20 -5.14
CA GLY A 270 30.99 -7.16 -4.13
C GLY A 270 31.37 -6.55 -2.77
N GLN A 271 31.27 -5.24 -2.61
CA GLN A 271 31.63 -4.52 -1.38
C GLN A 271 30.59 -3.47 -1.00
N PHE A 272 30.48 -3.21 0.30
CA PHE A 272 29.73 -2.08 0.85
C PHE A 272 30.62 -1.21 1.73
N GLN A 273 30.17 0.00 2.01
CA GLN A 273 30.81 0.96 2.87
C GLN A 273 29.83 1.51 3.89
N LEU A 274 30.31 1.72 5.14
CA LEU A 274 29.67 2.63 6.06
C LEU A 274 30.42 3.97 5.99
N LYS A 275 29.64 5.04 5.89
CA LYS A 275 30.14 6.41 5.91
C LYS A 275 29.56 7.11 7.12
N ASP A 276 30.33 7.89 7.79
CA ASP A 276 29.85 8.81 8.81
C ASP A 276 28.81 9.76 8.19
N ALA A 277 27.65 9.91 8.80
CA ALA A 277 26.53 10.65 8.22
C ALA A 277 26.82 12.16 8.10
N ALA A 278 27.64 12.71 8.99
CA ALA A 278 27.97 14.13 9.00
C ALA A 278 29.15 14.48 8.07
N THR A 279 30.20 13.67 8.13
CA THR A 279 31.44 13.94 7.42
C THR A 279 31.54 13.27 6.05
N GLN A 280 30.69 12.26 5.79
CA GLN A 280 30.75 11.38 4.62
C GLN A 280 32.05 10.57 4.50
N ALA A 281 32.88 10.58 5.53
CA ALA A 281 34.09 9.78 5.57
C ALA A 281 33.75 8.28 5.66
N ILE A 282 34.47 7.46 4.89
CA ILE A 282 34.34 6.00 4.98
C ILE A 282 34.94 5.54 6.31
N VAL A 283 34.13 4.89 7.15
CA VAL A 283 34.56 4.40 8.48
C VAL A 283 34.64 2.87 8.55
N TYR A 284 34.00 2.18 7.59
CA TYR A 284 34.05 0.73 7.50
C TYR A 284 33.81 0.28 6.06
N THR A 285 34.45 -0.81 5.67
CA THR A 285 34.25 -1.47 4.37
C THR A 285 34.21 -2.98 4.59
N GLY A 286 33.22 -3.63 3.97
CA GLY A 286 33.06 -5.06 4.09
C GLY A 286 32.57 -5.71 2.79
N PRO A 287 32.60 -7.05 2.70
CA PRO A 287 32.12 -7.78 1.55
C PRO A 287 30.59 -7.89 1.56
N VAL A 288 30.01 -7.91 0.36
CA VAL A 288 28.66 -8.41 0.13
C VAL A 288 28.73 -9.93 -0.05
N ARG A 289 27.92 -10.68 0.68
CA ARG A 289 27.90 -12.14 0.66
C ARG A 289 26.54 -12.65 0.21
N LYS A 290 26.50 -13.79 -0.45
CA LYS A 290 25.26 -14.52 -0.76
C LYS A 290 24.95 -15.46 0.38
N GLU A 291 23.72 -15.38 0.89
CA GLU A 291 23.21 -16.25 1.94
C GLU A 291 21.91 -16.93 1.51
N LYS A 292 21.82 -18.22 1.78
CA LYS A 292 20.61 -19.01 1.58
C LYS A 292 19.87 -19.13 2.91
N THR A 293 18.63 -18.65 2.93
CA THR A 293 17.76 -18.69 4.10
C THR A 293 16.48 -19.47 3.80
N GLY A 294 15.64 -19.69 4.81
CA GLY A 294 14.30 -20.27 4.64
C GLY A 294 13.35 -19.41 3.78
N LEU A 295 13.67 -18.12 3.60
CA LEU A 295 12.88 -17.18 2.79
C LEU A 295 13.42 -17.03 1.36
N GLY A 296 14.59 -17.59 1.05
CA GLY A 296 15.23 -17.46 -0.24
C GLY A 296 16.74 -17.22 -0.18
N GLU A 297 17.32 -16.90 -1.32
CA GLU A 297 18.73 -16.49 -1.42
C GLU A 297 18.79 -14.97 -1.49
N PHE A 298 19.62 -14.38 -0.61
CA PHE A 298 19.80 -12.94 -0.51
C PHE A 298 21.26 -12.56 -0.53
N GLU A 299 21.55 -11.35 -0.97
CA GLU A 299 22.84 -10.72 -0.76
C GLU A 299 22.79 -9.94 0.55
N THR A 300 23.78 -10.18 1.42
CA THR A 300 23.82 -9.62 2.76
C THR A 300 25.15 -8.91 3.00
N ILE A 301 25.11 -7.97 3.92
CA ILE A 301 26.28 -7.29 4.48
C ILE A 301 26.28 -7.49 5.97
N ASP A 302 27.46 -7.78 6.53
CA ASP A 302 27.68 -7.93 7.96
C ASP A 302 28.68 -6.88 8.41
N PHE A 303 28.31 -6.10 9.41
CA PHE A 303 29.15 -5.07 10.03
C PHE A 303 29.17 -5.22 11.56
N SER A 304 28.98 -6.43 12.04
CA SER A 304 28.95 -6.77 13.47
C SER A 304 30.23 -6.36 14.21
N ASP A 305 31.36 -6.38 13.51
CA ASP A 305 32.65 -5.96 14.05
C ASP A 305 32.81 -4.45 14.23
N PHE A 306 31.98 -3.66 13.59
CA PHE A 306 31.99 -2.21 13.74
C PHE A 306 31.32 -1.80 15.05
N LYS A 307 32.06 -1.31 16.05
CA LYS A 307 31.60 -1.06 17.42
C LYS A 307 31.50 0.43 17.78
N THR A 308 31.67 1.33 16.83
CA THR A 308 31.61 2.77 17.11
C THR A 308 30.18 3.27 17.11
N GLN A 309 29.76 3.93 18.19
CA GLN A 309 28.46 4.57 18.29
C GLN A 309 28.37 5.75 17.32
N GLY A 310 27.23 5.92 16.64
CA GLY A 310 27.02 7.07 15.77
C GLY A 310 25.91 6.88 14.76
N ARG A 311 25.86 7.81 13.82
CA ARG A 311 24.97 7.78 12.65
C ARG A 311 25.79 7.53 11.42
N TYR A 312 25.37 6.55 10.65
CA TYR A 312 26.11 6.12 9.48
C TYR A 312 25.20 5.97 8.28
N VAL A 313 25.78 6.07 7.10
CA VAL A 313 25.09 5.83 5.83
C VAL A 313 25.68 4.57 5.22
N HIS A 314 24.82 3.59 4.96
CA HIS A 314 25.19 2.47 4.10
C HIS A 314 25.32 2.97 2.67
N SER A 315 26.43 2.67 2.05
CA SER A 315 26.68 3.04 0.65
C SER A 315 27.15 1.82 -0.13
N SER A 316 26.49 1.56 -1.24
CA SER A 316 26.93 0.62 -2.24
C SER A 316 26.59 1.21 -3.60
N ARG A 317 27.59 1.52 -4.42
CA ARG A 317 27.52 2.11 -5.77
C ARG A 317 26.17 2.77 -6.14
N GLY A 318 25.90 3.95 -5.56
CA GLY A 318 24.71 4.76 -5.92
C GLY A 318 23.49 4.60 -5.00
N CYS A 319 23.51 3.67 -4.07
CA CYS A 319 22.49 3.57 -3.03
C CYS A 319 23.05 4.02 -1.68
N HIS A 320 22.32 4.90 -1.01
CA HIS A 320 22.69 5.44 0.30
C HIS A 320 21.51 5.30 1.24
N HIS A 321 21.71 4.65 2.39
CA HIS A 321 20.70 4.49 3.43
C HIS A 321 21.28 4.79 4.80
N LEU A 322 20.55 5.56 5.60
CA LEU A 322 20.97 5.97 6.93
C LEU A 322 20.79 4.83 7.93
N ALA A 323 21.85 4.48 8.66
CA ALA A 323 21.83 3.52 9.76
C ALA A 323 22.25 4.19 11.06
N PHE A 324 21.71 3.70 12.17
CA PHE A 324 22.02 4.19 13.52
C PHE A 324 22.66 3.09 14.36
N LEU A 325 23.72 3.42 15.11
CA LEU A 325 24.33 2.52 16.08
C LEU A 325 24.19 3.13 17.48
N TYR A 326 23.65 2.36 18.40
CA TYR A 326 23.38 2.77 19.78
C TYR A 326 24.19 1.98 20.79
N PRO A 327 24.51 2.55 21.97
CA PRO A 327 25.09 1.78 23.08
C PRO A 327 24.17 0.63 23.48
N SER A 328 24.77 -0.46 23.97
CA SER A 328 24.01 -1.56 24.56
C SER A 328 23.25 -1.06 25.81
N GLY A 329 21.94 -1.17 25.80
CA GLY A 329 21.06 -0.73 26.89
C GLY A 329 20.10 0.41 26.56
N CYS A 330 20.18 1.01 25.38
CA CYS A 330 19.26 2.07 24.93
C CYS A 330 18.15 1.54 24.00
N VAL A 331 17.67 0.32 24.20
CA VAL A 331 16.46 -0.19 23.56
C VAL A 331 15.37 -0.14 24.62
N GLY A 332 14.64 0.97 24.64
CA GLY A 332 13.44 1.17 25.42
C GLY A 332 12.20 1.04 24.55
#